data_832293cc86256c36d405eb20adee32d1
#
_entry.id   832293cc86256c36d405eb20adee32d1
#
_cell.length_a   1.000
_cell.length_b   1.000
_cell.length_c   1.000
_cell.angle_alpha   90.00
_cell.angle_beta   90.00
_cell.angle_gamma   90.00
#
_symmetry.space_group_name_H-M   'P 1'
#
loop_
_entity.id
_entity.type
_entity.pdbx_description
1 polymer ?
#
loop_
_entity_poly.entity_id
_entity_poly.type
_entity_poly.pdbx_seq_one_letter_code
_entity_poly.pdbx_strand_id
1 'polypeptide(L)'
;MTTVSSAFTYNPIQQPNLVRATLTSAVEPTTITIVAATGTIIYEINSQSVLYASTSATANWTLNITFSKAQSLNSYLATGQTVSCVHIVATGATAYYNNVLQIDGTTVTPKYQGGTAWSAGNASSWDIYTYTITKTADRTFIVFASQSQFK
;
A
#
# COMPACT_ATOMS: atom_id res chain seq x y z
N MET A 1 11.34 13.59 37.82
CA MET A 1 10.98 13.35 36.41
C MET A 1 10.13 12.07 36.40
N THR A 2 8.81 12.21 36.29
CA THR A 2 7.89 11.07 36.42
C THR A 2 7.70 10.47 35.03
N THR A 3 8.28 9.33 34.76
CA THR A 3 8.02 8.54 33.55
C THR A 3 6.65 7.90 33.69
N VAL A 4 5.66 8.40 32.98
CA VAL A 4 4.37 7.72 32.86
C VAL A 4 4.55 6.63 31.81
N SER A 5 4.82 5.40 32.25
CA SER A 5 4.71 4.22 31.43
C SER A 5 3.24 3.81 31.39
N SER A 6 2.46 4.35 30.47
CA SER A 6 1.15 3.81 30.17
C SER A 6 1.34 2.71 29.12
N ALA A 7 1.15 1.45 29.54
CA ALA A 7 0.95 0.36 28.60
C ALA A 7 -0.38 0.64 27.88
N PHE A 8 -0.31 1.11 26.62
CA PHE A 8 -1.49 1.19 25.77
C PHE A 8 -1.93 -0.23 25.44
N THR A 9 -2.99 -0.69 26.04
CA THR A 9 -3.66 -1.90 25.58
C THR A 9 -4.26 -1.56 24.20
N TYR A 10 -3.70 -2.11 23.13
CA TYR A 10 -4.20 -1.92 21.77
C TYR A 10 -5.64 -2.45 21.71
N ASN A 11 -6.60 -1.56 21.58
CA ASN A 11 -7.95 -1.92 21.22
C ASN A 11 -8.09 -1.77 19.69
N PRO A 12 -8.18 -2.87 18.94
CA PRO A 12 -8.22 -2.81 17.47
C PRO A 12 -9.45 -2.09 16.90
N ILE A 13 -10.41 -1.71 17.74
CA ILE A 13 -11.66 -1.04 17.32
C ILE A 13 -11.55 0.49 17.41
N GLN A 14 -10.54 1.03 18.07
CA GLN A 14 -10.39 2.49 18.24
C GLN A 14 -9.10 2.97 17.58
N GLN A 15 -9.26 3.81 16.55
CA GLN A 15 -8.14 4.58 16.00
C GLN A 15 -7.77 5.67 17.02
N PRO A 16 -6.58 5.63 17.65
CA PRO A 16 -6.18 6.69 18.55
C PRO A 16 -6.00 7.98 17.76
N ASN A 17 -6.75 9.02 18.11
CA ASN A 17 -6.52 10.35 17.55
C ASN A 17 -5.39 11.01 18.36
N LEU A 18 -4.16 11.01 17.79
CA LEU A 18 -2.99 11.65 18.37
C LEU A 18 -2.94 13.11 17.95
N VAL A 19 -3.39 14.00 18.83
CA VAL A 19 -3.33 15.45 18.59
C VAL A 19 -2.04 16.01 19.21
N ARG A 20 -1.20 16.70 18.38
CA ARG A 20 0.08 17.28 18.79
C ARG A 20 1.09 16.27 19.37
N ALA A 21 1.06 15.04 18.85
CA ALA A 21 2.06 14.04 19.23
C ALA A 21 3.37 14.27 18.48
N THR A 22 4.49 14.12 19.19
CA THR A 22 5.81 14.01 18.58
C THR A 22 6.19 12.55 18.50
N LEU A 23 6.39 12.04 17.28
CA LEU A 23 6.87 10.68 17.03
C LEU A 23 8.37 10.75 16.76
N THR A 24 9.17 10.12 17.62
CA THR A 24 10.62 10.00 17.44
C THR A 24 10.92 8.59 16.93
N SER A 25 11.61 8.49 15.80
CA SER A 25 12.01 7.21 15.19
C SER A 25 10.84 6.25 14.94
N ALA A 26 9.76 6.73 14.32
CA ALA A 26 8.66 5.87 13.89
C ALA A 26 9.17 4.83 12.89
N VAL A 27 8.85 3.55 13.15
CA VAL A 27 9.20 2.42 12.28
C VAL A 27 7.94 1.92 11.59
N GLU A 28 7.99 1.84 10.27
CA GLU A 28 6.91 1.28 9.47
C GLU A 28 7.08 -0.23 9.29
N PRO A 29 6.06 -1.04 9.56
CA PRO A 29 6.14 -2.48 9.36
C PRO A 29 6.26 -2.81 7.87
N THR A 30 7.23 -3.67 7.53
CA THR A 30 7.44 -4.20 6.19
C THR A 30 7.20 -5.70 6.16
N THR A 31 6.31 -6.17 5.29
CA THR A 31 6.19 -7.59 4.98
C THR A 31 7.11 -7.94 3.81
N ILE A 32 8.06 -8.85 4.03
CA ILE A 32 8.91 -9.39 2.97
C ILE A 32 8.34 -10.74 2.53
N THR A 33 8.05 -10.86 1.24
CA THR A 33 7.57 -12.12 0.65
C THR A 33 8.54 -12.64 -0.41
N ILE A 34 8.70 -13.96 -0.46
CA ILE A 34 9.42 -14.67 -1.53
C ILE A 34 8.49 -15.09 -2.67
N VAL A 35 7.20 -14.78 -2.58
CA VAL A 35 6.23 -15.05 -3.64
C VAL A 35 6.42 -14.00 -4.74
N ALA A 36 6.66 -14.47 -5.96
CA ALA A 36 6.79 -13.60 -7.13
C ALA A 36 5.49 -12.84 -7.40
N ALA A 37 5.60 -11.57 -7.79
CA ALA A 37 4.43 -10.79 -8.18
C ALA A 37 3.80 -11.38 -9.45
N THR A 38 2.54 -11.78 -9.34
CA THR A 38 1.72 -12.36 -10.43
C THR A 38 0.24 -12.40 -10.00
N GLY A 39 -0.68 -12.48 -10.93
CA GLY A 39 -2.12 -12.61 -10.66
C GLY A 39 -2.67 -11.47 -9.82
N THR A 40 -3.44 -11.79 -8.78
CA THR A 40 -3.95 -10.79 -7.82
C THR A 40 -3.21 -10.89 -6.50
N ILE A 41 -2.51 -9.83 -6.15
CA ILE A 41 -1.81 -9.67 -4.87
C ILE A 41 -2.74 -8.91 -3.93
N ILE A 42 -2.99 -9.48 -2.74
CA ILE A 42 -3.75 -8.81 -1.69
C ILE A 42 -2.78 -8.01 -0.81
N TYR A 43 -3.02 -6.71 -0.72
CA TYR A 43 -2.30 -5.80 0.16
C TYR A 43 -3.19 -5.44 1.35
N GLU A 44 -2.84 -5.93 2.55
CA GLU A 44 -3.60 -5.67 3.77
C GLU A 44 -2.93 -4.54 4.57
N ILE A 45 -3.57 -3.37 4.63
CA ILE A 45 -3.02 -2.17 5.27
C ILE A 45 -2.79 -2.35 6.78
N ASN A 46 -3.60 -3.18 7.46
CA ASN A 46 -3.44 -3.45 8.88
C ASN A 46 -2.17 -4.25 9.23
N SER A 47 -1.54 -4.88 8.24
CA SER A 47 -0.39 -5.76 8.44
C SER A 47 0.95 -5.09 8.14
N GLN A 48 0.95 -4.14 7.21
CA GLN A 48 2.16 -3.47 6.75
C GLN A 48 1.90 -2.11 6.12
N SER A 49 2.90 -1.24 6.19
CA SER A 49 2.98 -0.02 5.36
C SER A 49 3.73 -0.28 4.05
N VAL A 50 4.61 -1.30 4.05
CA VAL A 50 5.41 -1.70 2.89
C VAL A 50 5.27 -3.20 2.65
N LEU A 51 4.93 -3.57 1.41
CA LEU A 51 5.01 -4.95 0.94
C LEU A 51 6.22 -5.07 0.01
N TYR A 52 7.16 -5.96 0.33
CA TYR A 52 8.34 -6.22 -0.49
C TYR A 52 8.32 -7.63 -1.07
N ALA A 53 8.09 -7.74 -2.39
CA ALA A 53 8.22 -8.98 -3.14
C ALA A 53 9.67 -9.12 -3.63
N SER A 54 10.45 -9.97 -2.93
CA SER A 54 11.90 -10.12 -3.17
C SER A 54 12.23 -11.06 -4.35
N THR A 55 11.26 -11.85 -4.80
CA THR A 55 11.40 -12.72 -5.98
C THR A 55 10.89 -11.99 -7.22
N SER A 56 11.63 -12.10 -8.34
CA SER A 56 11.28 -11.44 -9.59
C SER A 56 9.87 -11.75 -10.05
N ALA A 57 9.14 -10.70 -10.44
CA ALA A 57 7.80 -10.82 -11.01
C ALA A 57 7.78 -11.77 -12.22
N THR A 58 6.72 -12.57 -12.34
CA THR A 58 6.57 -13.57 -13.42
C THR A 58 5.47 -13.22 -14.41
N ALA A 59 4.62 -12.24 -14.09
CA ALA A 59 3.61 -11.68 -14.98
C ALA A 59 3.25 -10.27 -14.51
N ASN A 60 2.52 -9.50 -15.32
CA ASN A 60 1.82 -8.31 -14.84
C ASN A 60 0.78 -8.73 -13.80
N TRP A 61 0.53 -7.85 -12.80
CA TRP A 61 -0.31 -8.21 -11.68
C TRP A 61 -1.34 -7.14 -11.33
N THR A 62 -2.41 -7.59 -10.71
CA THR A 62 -3.39 -6.76 -10.01
C THR A 62 -2.95 -6.57 -8.58
N LEU A 63 -2.92 -5.33 -8.08
CA LEU A 63 -2.78 -5.05 -6.65
C LEU A 63 -4.16 -4.73 -6.09
N ASN A 64 -4.67 -5.56 -5.18
CA ASN A 64 -5.93 -5.32 -4.49
C ASN A 64 -5.65 -4.87 -3.06
N ILE A 65 -5.91 -3.60 -2.77
CA ILE A 65 -5.68 -2.98 -1.47
C ILE A 65 -6.96 -3.07 -0.64
N THR A 66 -6.84 -3.63 0.55
CA THR A 66 -7.92 -3.75 1.53
C THR A 66 -7.40 -3.44 2.93
N PHE A 67 -8.26 -3.24 3.92
CA PHE A 67 -7.79 -3.11 5.30
C PHE A 67 -7.28 -4.45 5.83
N SER A 68 -8.10 -5.51 5.73
CA SER A 68 -7.75 -6.88 6.11
C SER A 68 -8.64 -7.88 5.36
N LYS A 69 -8.38 -9.19 5.54
CA LYS A 69 -9.29 -10.25 5.02
C LYS A 69 -10.71 -10.16 5.58
N ALA A 70 -10.86 -9.64 6.79
CA ALA A 70 -12.13 -9.57 7.50
C ALA A 70 -12.83 -8.21 7.37
N GLN A 71 -12.11 -7.17 6.94
CA GLN A 71 -12.62 -5.80 6.91
C GLN A 71 -12.17 -5.06 5.66
N SER A 72 -13.10 -4.44 4.97
CA SER A 72 -12.82 -3.61 3.79
C SER A 72 -12.14 -2.29 4.18
N LEU A 73 -11.36 -1.73 3.27
CA LEU A 73 -10.81 -0.38 3.39
C LEU A 73 -11.94 0.66 3.50
N ASN A 74 -13.04 0.41 2.77
CA ASN A 74 -14.22 1.28 2.83
C ASN A 74 -14.83 1.36 4.23
N SER A 75 -14.91 0.25 4.96
CA SER A 75 -15.45 0.25 6.33
C SER A 75 -14.46 0.79 7.36
N TYR A 76 -13.17 0.71 7.08
CA TYR A 76 -12.10 1.19 7.97
C TYR A 76 -11.91 2.70 7.89
N LEU A 77 -11.82 3.28 6.69
CA LEU A 77 -11.65 4.72 6.50
C LEU A 77 -12.96 5.48 6.62
N ALA A 78 -12.97 6.55 7.39
CA ALA A 78 -14.01 7.55 7.30
C ALA A 78 -13.82 8.44 6.06
N THR A 79 -14.90 9.04 5.57
CA THR A 79 -14.81 10.05 4.49
C THR A 79 -13.89 11.19 4.89
N GLY A 80 -12.96 11.56 4.01
CA GLY A 80 -11.92 12.56 4.25
C GLY A 80 -10.62 11.99 4.83
N GLN A 81 -10.57 10.68 5.18
CA GLN A 81 -9.33 10.05 5.63
C GLN A 81 -8.50 9.54 4.46
N THR A 82 -7.18 9.54 4.67
CA THR A 82 -6.17 9.14 3.68
C THR A 82 -5.23 8.12 4.30
N VAL A 83 -4.80 7.16 3.49
CA VAL A 83 -3.76 6.19 3.80
C VAL A 83 -2.77 6.10 2.65
N SER A 84 -1.50 5.84 2.97
CA SER A 84 -0.46 5.56 1.97
C SER A 84 0.09 4.17 2.16
N CYS A 85 0.46 3.52 1.06
CA CYS A 85 1.10 2.22 1.06
C CYS A 85 2.13 2.11 -0.07
N VAL A 86 3.11 1.22 0.14
CA VAL A 86 4.24 1.02 -0.76
C VAL A 86 4.33 -0.46 -1.14
N HIS A 87 4.49 -0.74 -2.43
CA HIS A 87 4.77 -2.08 -2.94
C HIS A 87 6.12 -2.06 -3.66
N ILE A 88 7.12 -2.75 -3.11
CA ILE A 88 8.45 -2.91 -3.69
C ILE A 88 8.47 -4.27 -4.39
N VAL A 89 8.89 -4.30 -5.64
CA VAL A 89 8.88 -5.53 -6.46
C VAL A 89 10.23 -5.70 -7.15
N ALA A 90 10.84 -6.88 -6.96
CA ALA A 90 11.94 -7.32 -7.79
C ALA A 90 11.43 -7.66 -9.21
N THR A 91 12.16 -7.25 -10.22
CA THR A 91 11.87 -7.52 -11.63
C THR A 91 12.95 -8.40 -12.24
N GLY A 92 12.55 -9.32 -13.11
CA GLY A 92 13.46 -10.17 -13.88
C GLY A 92 13.82 -9.56 -15.23
N ALA A 93 14.30 -10.40 -16.17
CA ALA A 93 14.64 -9.96 -17.52
C ALA A 93 13.44 -9.38 -18.29
N THR A 94 12.22 -9.81 -17.95
CA THR A 94 10.99 -9.22 -18.49
C THR A 94 10.49 -8.15 -17.51
N ALA A 95 10.23 -6.95 -18.04
CA ALA A 95 9.81 -5.78 -17.27
C ALA A 95 8.31 -5.81 -16.94
N TYR A 96 7.87 -6.81 -16.16
CA TYR A 96 6.50 -6.88 -15.66
C TYR A 96 6.19 -5.74 -14.69
N TYR A 97 4.92 -5.36 -14.56
CA TYR A 97 4.50 -4.21 -13.78
C TYR A 97 3.08 -4.38 -13.21
N ASN A 98 2.73 -3.57 -12.22
CA ASN A 98 1.35 -3.48 -11.75
C ASN A 98 0.50 -2.82 -12.83
N ASN A 99 -0.41 -3.56 -13.44
CA ASN A 99 -1.26 -3.06 -14.53
C ASN A 99 -2.71 -2.80 -14.12
N VAL A 100 -3.13 -3.32 -12.98
CA VAL A 100 -4.49 -3.10 -12.43
C VAL A 100 -4.39 -2.80 -10.95
N LEU A 101 -5.10 -1.76 -10.51
CA LEU A 101 -5.30 -1.45 -9.10
C LEU A 101 -6.74 -1.70 -8.73
N GLN A 102 -6.94 -2.35 -7.59
CA GLN A 102 -8.24 -2.55 -6.97
C GLN A 102 -8.24 -2.03 -5.52
N ILE A 103 -9.39 -1.55 -5.08
CA ILE A 103 -9.68 -1.31 -3.67
C ILE A 103 -10.88 -2.16 -3.31
N ASP A 104 -10.73 -3.01 -2.29
CA ASP A 104 -11.76 -3.96 -1.83
C ASP A 104 -12.34 -4.80 -2.99
N GLY A 105 -11.49 -5.23 -3.95
CA GLY A 105 -11.88 -6.01 -5.12
C GLY A 105 -12.48 -5.20 -6.28
N THR A 106 -12.70 -3.90 -6.11
CA THR A 106 -13.23 -3.03 -7.16
C THR A 106 -12.10 -2.31 -7.88
N THR A 107 -12.05 -2.41 -9.20
CA THR A 107 -11.03 -1.73 -10.02
C THR A 107 -11.17 -0.22 -9.92
N VAL A 108 -10.06 0.47 -9.67
CA VAL A 108 -9.96 1.92 -9.64
C VAL A 108 -8.88 2.40 -10.59
N THR A 109 -9.08 3.56 -11.20
CA THR A 109 -8.08 4.19 -12.07
C THR A 109 -7.37 5.28 -11.27
N PRO A 110 -6.07 5.11 -10.97
CA PRO A 110 -5.30 6.14 -10.26
C PRO A 110 -5.09 7.41 -11.09
N LYS A 111 -4.81 8.50 -10.39
CA LYS A 111 -4.15 9.67 -10.94
C LYS A 111 -2.64 9.41 -10.88
N TYR A 112 -2.03 9.25 -12.04
CA TYR A 112 -0.61 8.91 -12.15
C TYR A 112 0.27 10.15 -12.05
N GLN A 113 1.43 10.00 -11.43
CA GLN A 113 2.47 11.04 -11.43
C GLN A 113 2.85 11.38 -12.88
N GLY A 114 2.91 12.67 -13.20
CA GLY A 114 3.16 13.13 -14.57
C GLY A 114 1.99 12.98 -15.54
N GLY A 115 0.82 12.51 -15.07
CA GLY A 115 -0.42 12.42 -15.84
C GLY A 115 -0.53 11.23 -16.79
N THR A 116 0.52 10.39 -16.90
CA THR A 116 0.54 9.23 -17.81
C THR A 116 0.70 7.95 -16.99
N ALA A 117 -0.15 6.95 -17.25
CA ALA A 117 -0.02 5.63 -16.66
C ALA A 117 1.32 4.99 -17.10
N TRP A 118 1.99 4.30 -16.18
CA TRP A 118 3.12 3.47 -16.55
C TRP A 118 2.67 2.31 -17.43
N SER A 119 3.54 1.88 -18.35
CA SER A 119 3.26 0.82 -19.32
C SER A 119 4.26 -0.34 -19.24
N ALA A 120 5.29 -0.21 -18.40
CA ALA A 120 6.31 -1.22 -18.16
C ALA A 120 6.96 -1.02 -16.79
N GLY A 121 7.55 -2.10 -16.26
CA GLY A 121 8.52 -2.05 -15.18
C GLY A 121 9.94 -1.74 -15.70
N ASN A 122 10.93 -1.91 -14.82
CA ASN A 122 12.35 -1.82 -15.13
C ASN A 122 12.97 -3.21 -15.08
N ALA A 123 13.56 -3.69 -16.19
CA ALA A 123 14.09 -5.04 -16.28
C ALA A 123 15.33 -5.25 -15.39
N SER A 124 15.44 -6.42 -14.75
CA SER A 124 16.55 -6.86 -13.90
C SER A 124 16.91 -5.85 -12.81
N SER A 125 15.89 -5.41 -12.05
CA SER A 125 15.98 -4.28 -11.17
C SER A 125 14.95 -4.34 -10.03
N TRP A 126 14.61 -3.20 -9.46
CA TRP A 126 13.51 -3.01 -8.49
C TRP A 126 12.62 -1.87 -8.91
N ASP A 127 11.32 -2.10 -8.80
CA ASP A 127 10.32 -1.04 -8.95
C ASP A 127 9.62 -0.80 -7.62
N ILE A 128 9.39 0.46 -7.29
CA ILE A 128 8.62 0.90 -6.13
C ILE A 128 7.34 1.57 -6.62
N TYR A 129 6.21 1.02 -6.22
CA TYR A 129 4.88 1.57 -6.45
C TYR A 129 4.38 2.19 -5.17
N THR A 130 4.04 3.47 -5.20
CA THR A 130 3.47 4.20 -4.07
C THR A 130 2.04 4.61 -4.39
N TYR A 131 1.14 4.38 -3.45
CA TYR A 131 -0.28 4.72 -3.57
C TYR A 131 -0.70 5.56 -2.38
N THR A 132 -1.30 6.72 -2.65
CA THR A 132 -1.98 7.55 -1.65
C THR A 132 -3.46 7.52 -1.95
N ILE A 133 -4.25 7.00 -1.01
CA ILE A 133 -5.66 6.66 -1.18
C ILE A 133 -6.49 7.51 -0.23
N THR A 134 -7.35 8.35 -0.77
CA THR A 134 -8.28 9.19 0.03
C THR A 134 -9.71 8.71 -0.20
N LYS A 135 -10.44 8.40 0.86
CA LYS A 135 -11.86 8.11 0.76
C LYS A 135 -12.63 9.42 0.66
N THR A 136 -13.36 9.63 -0.44
CA THR A 136 -14.13 10.85 -0.72
C THR A 136 -15.63 10.70 -0.45
N ALA A 137 -16.15 9.46 -0.53
CA ALA A 137 -17.51 9.09 -0.17
C ALA A 137 -17.60 7.57 0.10
N ASP A 138 -18.78 7.06 0.42
CA ASP A 138 -18.98 5.62 0.53
C ASP A 138 -18.55 4.91 -0.75
N ARG A 139 -17.68 3.91 -0.63
CA ARG A 139 -17.08 3.13 -1.75
C ARG A 139 -16.43 3.97 -2.85
N THR A 140 -16.11 5.24 -2.55
CA THR A 140 -15.52 6.15 -3.52
C THR A 140 -14.16 6.64 -3.03
N PHE A 141 -13.15 6.42 -3.86
CA PHE A 141 -11.76 6.74 -3.55
C PHE A 141 -11.13 7.54 -4.67
N ILE A 142 -10.30 8.52 -4.30
CA ILE A 142 -9.32 9.09 -5.21
C ILE A 142 -7.95 8.50 -4.86
N VAL A 143 -7.22 8.06 -5.88
CA VAL A 143 -5.91 7.45 -5.71
C VAL A 143 -4.88 8.21 -6.51
N PHE A 144 -3.78 8.59 -5.87
CA PHE A 144 -2.58 9.10 -6.51
C PHE A 144 -1.54 7.99 -6.49
N ALA A 145 -0.91 7.73 -7.65
CA ALA A 145 0.04 6.64 -7.80
C ALA A 145 1.31 7.09 -8.51
N SER A 146 2.45 6.57 -8.05
CA SER A 146 3.73 6.74 -8.69
C SER A 146 4.47 5.41 -8.82
N GLN A 147 5.29 5.30 -9.86
CA GLN A 147 6.26 4.23 -10.05
C GLN A 147 7.66 4.85 -10.07
N SER A 148 8.55 4.36 -9.22
CA SER A 148 9.98 4.70 -9.21
C SER A 148 10.79 3.47 -9.57
N GLN A 149 11.71 3.61 -10.51
CA GLN A 149 12.52 2.52 -11.05
C GLN A 149 13.95 2.66 -10.53
N PHE A 150 14.49 1.57 -9.94
CA PHE A 150 15.82 1.51 -9.35
C PHE A 150 16.64 0.40 -10.01
N LYS A 151 17.90 0.70 -10.30
CA LYS A 151 18.83 -0.25 -10.94
C LYS A 151 20.18 -0.26 -10.21
#